data_cf0c242e48ac9120adc1e7a33bbca53a
#
_entry.id   cf0c242e48ac9120adc1e7a33bbca53a
#
_cell.length_a   1.000
_cell.length_b   1.000
_cell.length_c   1.000
_cell.angle_alpha   90.00
_cell.angle_beta   90.00
_cell.angle_gamma   90.00
#
_symmetry.space_group_name_H-M   'P 1'
#
loop_
_entity.id
_entity.type
_entity.pdbx_description
1 polymer ?
#
loop_
_entity_poly.entity_id
_entity_poly.type
_entity_poly.pdbx_seq_one_letter_code
_entity_poly.pdbx_strand_id
1 'polypeptide(L)'
;MEIRRVTRLTKDDVSGRDFSFEIFAEVAKPYEALALGAEITTNPIAVTKKDFGFDESEFENIKEPDDVLFTVVEDERVYGYVHAAKSWNNMVEVRFIVLDVSIRGHGYGRKLLDKVVEWARELGVAGIRLESQSNNVAACYFYRQYGFKFGGYDEYLYKGIAQNKDETAFFWYYMLD
;
A
#
# COMPACT_ATOMS: atom_id res chain seq x y z
N MET A 1 0.64 21.12 -1.48
CA MET A 1 0.23 19.82 -2.08
C MET A 1 -1.22 19.52 -1.75
N GLU A 2 -1.98 19.03 -2.72
CA GLU A 2 -3.38 18.62 -2.60
C GLU A 2 -3.57 17.16 -3.05
N ILE A 3 -4.73 16.56 -2.72
CA ILE A 3 -5.10 15.24 -3.23
C ILE A 3 -6.13 15.41 -4.33
N ARG A 4 -5.86 14.85 -5.50
CA ARG A 4 -6.75 14.85 -6.66
C ARG A 4 -7.17 13.44 -7.02
N ARG A 5 -8.45 13.26 -7.41
CA ARG A 5 -8.91 12.05 -8.08
C ARG A 5 -8.64 12.18 -9.57
N VAL A 6 -8.03 11.16 -10.15
CA VAL A 6 -7.68 11.13 -11.57
C VAL A 6 -8.07 9.79 -12.17
N THR A 7 -8.18 9.72 -13.49
CA THR A 7 -8.56 8.49 -14.22
C THR A 7 -7.39 7.85 -14.95
N ARG A 8 -6.21 8.45 -14.82
CA ARG A 8 -5.00 7.98 -15.48
C ARG A 8 -3.76 8.57 -14.79
N LEU A 9 -2.63 7.86 -14.90
CA LEU A 9 -1.32 8.32 -14.43
C LEU A 9 -0.26 7.83 -15.42
N THR A 10 0.65 8.71 -15.80
CA THR A 10 1.70 8.44 -16.78
C THR A 10 3.09 8.47 -16.16
N LYS A 11 4.09 7.94 -16.89
CA LYS A 11 5.50 8.04 -16.48
C LYS A 11 5.97 9.49 -16.34
N ASP A 12 5.45 10.39 -17.18
CA ASP A 12 5.82 11.80 -17.13
C ASP A 12 5.32 12.47 -15.85
N ASP A 13 4.11 12.11 -15.37
CA ASP A 13 3.54 12.64 -14.13
C ASP A 13 4.40 12.33 -12.90
N VAL A 14 5.05 11.15 -12.89
CA VAL A 14 5.91 10.68 -11.79
C VAL A 14 7.40 10.82 -12.06
N SER A 15 7.77 11.48 -13.15
CA SER A 15 9.17 11.64 -13.55
C SER A 15 10.00 12.32 -12.46
N GLY A 16 11.18 11.77 -12.18
CA GLY A 16 12.11 12.29 -11.17
C GLY A 16 11.68 12.02 -9.73
N ARG A 17 10.69 11.16 -9.48
CA ARG A 17 10.29 10.75 -8.13
C ARG A 17 11.07 9.52 -7.66
N ASP A 18 11.33 9.46 -6.36
CA ASP A 18 11.93 8.30 -5.69
C ASP A 18 10.87 7.64 -4.80
N PHE A 19 10.27 6.55 -5.28
CA PHE A 19 9.30 5.74 -4.55
C PHE A 19 9.92 4.55 -3.81
N SER A 20 11.24 4.41 -3.86
CA SER A 20 11.94 3.31 -3.21
C SER A 20 11.84 3.40 -1.68
N PHE A 21 12.04 2.28 -1.01
CA PHE A 21 12.11 2.20 0.44
C PHE A 21 13.27 1.32 0.88
N GLU A 22 13.73 1.56 2.11
CA GLU A 22 14.78 0.75 2.71
C GLU A 22 14.17 -0.47 3.41
N ILE A 23 14.78 -1.61 3.16
CA ILE A 23 14.60 -2.84 3.91
C ILE A 23 15.79 -2.94 4.87
N PHE A 24 15.53 -2.89 6.18
CA PHE A 24 16.56 -2.91 7.24
C PHE A 24 16.26 -3.95 8.32
N ALA A 25 15.07 -4.49 8.29
CA ALA A 25 14.59 -5.50 9.23
C ALA A 25 13.47 -6.32 8.59
N GLU A 26 13.17 -7.45 9.18
CA GLU A 26 11.96 -8.23 8.89
C GLU A 26 11.14 -8.42 10.16
N VAL A 27 9.83 -8.56 10.02
CA VAL A 27 8.95 -8.88 11.14
C VAL A 27 9.29 -10.27 11.68
N ALA A 28 9.45 -10.37 13.00
CA ALA A 28 9.80 -11.63 13.65
C ALA A 28 8.62 -12.60 13.69
N LYS A 29 8.91 -13.87 13.50
CA LYS A 29 7.95 -14.98 13.73
C LYS A 29 7.76 -15.21 15.25
N PRO A 30 6.64 -15.79 15.69
CA PRO A 30 5.55 -16.31 14.88
C PRO A 30 4.56 -15.21 14.45
N TYR A 31 4.14 -15.20 13.18
CA TYR A 31 3.26 -14.17 12.63
C TYR A 31 1.82 -14.27 13.17
N GLU A 32 1.39 -15.44 13.64
CA GLU A 32 0.07 -15.67 14.24
C GLU A 32 -0.19 -14.75 15.42
N ALA A 33 0.85 -14.38 16.16
CA ALA A 33 0.75 -13.46 17.29
C ALA A 33 0.25 -12.06 16.87
N LEU A 34 0.55 -11.62 15.64
CA LEU A 34 0.08 -10.34 15.10
C LEU A 34 -1.44 -10.30 14.94
N ALA A 35 -2.06 -11.43 14.57
CA ALA A 35 -3.52 -11.55 14.45
C ALA A 35 -4.22 -11.46 15.82
N LEU A 36 -3.52 -11.81 16.89
CA LEU A 36 -3.98 -11.68 18.27
C LEU A 36 -3.68 -10.30 18.88
N GLY A 37 -3.16 -9.37 18.09
CA GLY A 37 -2.88 -8.00 18.53
C GLY A 37 -1.52 -7.82 19.20
N ALA A 38 -0.61 -8.80 19.13
CA ALA A 38 0.75 -8.63 19.62
C ALA A 38 1.47 -7.48 18.92
N GLU A 39 2.41 -6.85 19.61
CA GLU A 39 3.26 -5.82 19.04
C GLU A 39 4.11 -6.39 17.88
N ILE A 40 4.43 -5.54 16.91
CA ILE A 40 5.36 -5.88 15.84
C ILE A 40 6.77 -5.89 16.44
N THR A 41 7.38 -7.06 16.50
CA THR A 41 8.80 -7.22 16.81
C THR A 41 9.57 -7.53 15.52
N THR A 42 10.84 -7.15 15.46
CA THR A 42 11.62 -7.22 14.23
C THR A 42 13.00 -7.82 14.46
N ASN A 43 13.50 -8.52 13.45
CA ASN A 43 14.89 -8.97 13.36
C ASN A 43 15.63 -8.06 12.37
N PRO A 44 16.77 -7.47 12.75
CA PRO A 44 17.57 -6.66 11.83
C PRO A 44 18.16 -7.54 10.73
N ILE A 45 18.19 -7.01 9.51
CA ILE A 45 18.85 -7.63 8.35
C ILE A 45 19.72 -6.61 7.65
N ALA A 46 20.54 -7.06 6.69
CA ALA A 46 21.38 -6.17 5.89
C ALA A 46 20.51 -5.14 5.17
N VAL A 47 20.90 -3.87 5.25
CA VAL A 47 20.13 -2.77 4.63
C VAL A 47 20.20 -2.90 3.11
N THR A 48 19.04 -2.94 2.48
CA THR A 48 18.87 -2.92 1.03
C THR A 48 17.82 -1.91 0.63
N LYS A 49 17.86 -1.45 -0.61
CA LYS A 49 16.85 -0.53 -1.16
C LYS A 49 15.99 -1.29 -2.16
N LYS A 50 14.68 -1.11 -2.07
CA LYS A 50 13.71 -1.75 -2.95
C LYS A 50 12.84 -0.69 -3.62
N ASP A 51 12.56 -0.89 -4.91
CA ASP A 51 11.60 -0.13 -5.70
C ASP A 51 10.74 -1.13 -6.46
N PHE A 52 9.41 -0.94 -6.41
CA PHE A 52 8.49 -1.78 -7.20
C PHE A 52 8.43 -1.36 -8.67
N GLY A 53 9.01 -0.20 -9.02
CA GLY A 53 8.90 0.41 -10.33
C GLY A 53 7.54 1.05 -10.56
N PHE A 54 7.40 1.67 -11.72
CA PHE A 54 6.14 2.23 -12.20
C PHE A 54 5.79 1.62 -13.56
N ASP A 55 4.72 0.82 -13.58
CA ASP A 55 4.16 0.27 -14.82
C ASP A 55 2.95 1.12 -15.24
N GLU A 56 3.12 1.94 -16.28
CA GLU A 56 2.08 2.83 -16.79
C GLU A 56 0.82 2.08 -17.20
N SER A 57 0.95 0.84 -17.69
CA SER A 57 -0.19 0.04 -18.15
C SER A 57 -1.21 -0.25 -17.05
N GLU A 58 -0.80 -0.27 -15.78
CA GLU A 58 -1.68 -0.43 -14.62
C GLU A 58 -2.57 0.81 -14.37
N PHE A 59 -2.23 1.97 -14.95
CA PHE A 59 -2.86 3.26 -14.68
C PHE A 59 -3.43 3.95 -15.94
N GLU A 60 -3.37 3.32 -17.09
CA GLU A 60 -3.86 3.92 -18.36
C GLU A 60 -5.37 4.08 -18.39
N ASN A 61 -6.10 3.21 -17.68
CA ASN A 61 -7.56 3.16 -17.76
C ASN A 61 -8.18 2.73 -16.44
N ILE A 62 -8.38 3.69 -15.56
CA ILE A 62 -9.10 3.48 -14.29
C ILE A 62 -10.58 3.29 -14.56
N LYS A 63 -11.11 2.13 -14.22
CA LYS A 63 -12.47 1.69 -14.53
C LYS A 63 -13.48 2.13 -13.44
N GLU A 64 -13.82 3.42 -13.45
CA GLU A 64 -14.88 3.89 -12.55
C GLU A 64 -16.23 3.22 -12.85
N PRO A 65 -17.09 2.96 -11.84
CA PRO A 65 -16.93 3.31 -10.42
C PRO A 65 -16.16 2.28 -9.59
N ASP A 66 -15.75 1.15 -10.17
CA ASP A 66 -15.17 0.02 -9.43
C ASP A 66 -13.67 0.19 -9.12
N ASP A 67 -12.99 1.11 -9.81
CA ASP A 67 -11.60 1.49 -9.55
C ASP A 67 -11.51 2.97 -9.19
N VAL A 68 -10.53 3.35 -8.38
CA VAL A 68 -10.22 4.74 -8.05
C VAL A 68 -8.72 4.98 -7.96
N LEU A 69 -8.29 6.14 -8.43
CA LEU A 69 -6.91 6.61 -8.34
C LEU A 69 -6.89 8.02 -7.73
N PHE A 70 -6.20 8.15 -6.60
CA PHE A 70 -5.92 9.46 -5.99
C PHE A 70 -4.43 9.74 -6.04
N THR A 71 -4.08 10.98 -6.33
CA THR A 71 -2.69 11.46 -6.41
C THR A 71 -2.43 12.60 -5.44
N VAL A 72 -1.22 12.69 -4.92
CA VAL A 72 -0.72 13.86 -4.18
C VAL A 72 0.01 14.76 -5.17
N VAL A 73 -0.49 15.98 -5.38
CA VAL A 73 -0.02 16.87 -6.46
C VAL A 73 0.44 18.21 -5.91
N GLU A 74 1.51 18.75 -6.48
CA GLU A 74 1.97 20.12 -6.33
C GLU A 74 2.58 20.59 -7.66
N ASP A 75 2.20 21.77 -8.11
CA ASP A 75 2.67 22.37 -9.39
C ASP A 75 2.56 21.38 -10.58
N GLU A 76 1.39 20.73 -10.69
CA GLU A 76 1.06 19.69 -11.69
C GLU A 76 1.99 18.47 -11.68
N ARG A 77 2.79 18.26 -10.64
CA ARG A 77 3.66 17.10 -10.46
C ARG A 77 3.12 16.16 -9.38
N VAL A 78 3.17 14.87 -9.66
CA VAL A 78 2.71 13.84 -8.74
C VAL A 78 3.82 13.40 -7.80
N TYR A 79 3.58 13.46 -6.49
CA TYR A 79 4.49 13.08 -5.42
C TYR A 79 4.08 11.79 -4.71
N GLY A 80 2.94 11.27 -5.03
CA GLY A 80 2.45 10.01 -4.49
C GLY A 80 1.08 9.68 -5.04
N TYR A 81 0.68 8.43 -4.91
CA TYR A 81 -0.63 7.97 -5.38
C TYR A 81 -1.12 6.76 -4.60
N VAL A 82 -2.42 6.52 -4.66
CA VAL A 82 -3.08 5.29 -4.25
C VAL A 82 -4.03 4.84 -5.34
N HIS A 83 -3.90 3.59 -5.77
CA HIS A 83 -4.86 2.91 -6.64
C HIS A 83 -5.58 1.84 -5.83
N ALA A 84 -6.90 1.88 -5.85
CA ALA A 84 -7.74 0.92 -5.19
C ALA A 84 -8.87 0.46 -6.11
N ALA A 85 -9.31 -0.77 -5.94
CA ALA A 85 -10.36 -1.37 -6.74
C ALA A 85 -11.32 -2.20 -5.90
N LYS A 86 -12.59 -2.25 -6.30
CA LYS A 86 -13.58 -3.17 -5.74
C LYS A 86 -13.21 -4.60 -6.10
N SER A 87 -13.20 -5.47 -5.11
CA SER A 87 -12.86 -6.88 -5.26
C SER A 87 -14.12 -7.76 -5.26
N TRP A 88 -13.98 -9.00 -5.73
CA TRP A 88 -15.06 -10.00 -5.85
C TRP A 88 -15.79 -10.31 -4.52
N ASN A 89 -15.11 -10.12 -3.38
CA ASN A 89 -15.62 -10.42 -2.04
C ASN A 89 -16.32 -9.24 -1.35
N ASN A 90 -16.75 -8.25 -2.12
CA ASN A 90 -17.37 -7.01 -1.62
C ASN A 90 -16.47 -6.21 -0.67
N MET A 91 -15.18 -6.19 -0.94
CA MET A 91 -14.19 -5.34 -0.29
C MET A 91 -13.49 -4.45 -1.32
N VAL A 92 -12.87 -3.39 -0.87
CA VAL A 92 -11.89 -2.63 -1.66
C VAL A 92 -10.50 -3.22 -1.44
N GLU A 93 -9.75 -3.40 -2.50
CA GLU A 93 -8.33 -3.77 -2.47
C GLU A 93 -7.47 -2.56 -2.83
N VAL A 94 -6.59 -2.14 -1.95
CA VAL A 94 -5.53 -1.18 -2.27
C VAL A 94 -4.43 -1.93 -3.01
N ARG A 95 -4.32 -1.67 -4.31
CA ARG A 95 -3.32 -2.31 -5.18
C ARG A 95 -1.97 -1.65 -5.08
N PHE A 96 -1.96 -0.32 -5.02
CA PHE A 96 -0.75 0.48 -4.88
C PHE A 96 -0.99 1.62 -3.92
N ILE A 97 -0.04 1.88 -3.04
CA ILE A 97 0.08 3.12 -2.27
C ILE A 97 1.55 3.46 -2.14
N VAL A 98 1.96 4.55 -2.75
CA VAL A 98 3.36 4.99 -2.77
C VAL A 98 3.47 6.49 -2.55
N LEU A 99 4.56 6.90 -1.92
CA LEU A 99 4.92 8.30 -1.70
C LEU A 99 6.38 8.50 -2.06
N ASP A 100 6.67 9.59 -2.76
CA ASP A 100 8.03 10.08 -2.94
C ASP A 100 8.71 10.25 -1.57
N VAL A 101 9.99 9.91 -1.47
CA VAL A 101 10.75 9.98 -0.22
C VAL A 101 10.69 11.38 0.41
N SER A 102 10.62 12.44 -0.40
CA SER A 102 10.60 13.84 0.06
C SER A 102 9.34 14.23 0.85
N ILE A 103 8.23 13.50 0.68
CA ILE A 103 6.96 13.84 1.35
C ILE A 103 6.52 12.82 2.42
N ARG A 104 7.35 11.81 2.68
CA ARG A 104 7.09 10.83 3.75
C ARG A 104 7.16 11.49 5.12
N GLY A 105 6.40 10.96 6.07
CA GLY A 105 6.33 11.54 7.41
C GLY A 105 5.44 12.79 7.54
N HIS A 106 4.93 13.35 6.44
CA HIS A 106 4.09 14.55 6.44
C HIS A 106 2.57 14.26 6.41
N GLY A 107 2.19 13.01 6.66
CA GLY A 107 0.77 12.61 6.78
C GLY A 107 0.05 12.33 5.45
N TYR A 108 0.71 12.42 4.29
CA TYR A 108 0.06 12.20 2.99
C TYR A 108 -0.41 10.76 2.77
N GLY A 109 0.31 9.76 3.30
CA GLY A 109 -0.16 8.38 3.25
C GLY A 109 -1.50 8.18 3.97
N ARG A 110 -1.67 8.80 5.15
CA ARG A 110 -2.95 8.80 5.87
C ARG A 110 -4.04 9.49 5.06
N LYS A 111 -3.78 10.66 4.50
CA LYS A 111 -4.75 11.40 3.68
C LYS A 111 -5.18 10.61 2.43
N LEU A 112 -4.27 9.87 1.79
CA LEU A 112 -4.59 9.00 0.66
C LEU A 112 -5.51 7.84 1.10
N LEU A 113 -5.20 7.18 2.22
CA LEU A 113 -6.07 6.13 2.76
C LEU A 113 -7.43 6.68 3.21
N ASP A 114 -7.49 7.88 3.79
CA ASP A 114 -8.75 8.54 4.14
C ASP A 114 -9.66 8.70 2.91
N LYS A 115 -9.08 9.07 1.74
CA LYS A 115 -9.83 9.14 0.47
C LYS A 115 -10.30 7.78 -0.02
N VAL A 116 -9.52 6.73 0.16
CA VAL A 116 -9.96 5.36 -0.16
C VAL A 116 -11.10 4.93 0.78
N VAL A 117 -11.03 5.26 2.06
CA VAL A 117 -12.08 4.97 3.05
C VAL A 117 -13.39 5.70 2.70
N GLU A 118 -13.31 6.99 2.34
CA GLU A 118 -14.47 7.77 1.88
C GLU A 118 -15.12 7.08 0.68
N TRP A 119 -14.36 6.75 -0.35
CA TRP A 119 -14.84 6.09 -1.55
C TRP A 119 -15.40 4.68 -1.28
N ALA A 120 -14.75 3.90 -0.42
CA ALA A 120 -15.23 2.57 -0.03
C ALA A 120 -16.59 2.63 0.69
N ARG A 121 -16.82 3.66 1.50
CA ARG A 121 -18.15 3.92 2.12
C ARG A 121 -19.20 4.28 1.09
N GLU A 122 -18.87 5.10 0.11
CA GLU A 122 -19.78 5.43 -1.00
C GLU A 122 -20.19 4.19 -1.80
N LEU A 123 -19.27 3.23 -1.99
CA LEU A 123 -19.56 1.95 -2.63
C LEU A 123 -20.39 0.98 -1.77
N GLY A 124 -20.52 1.22 -0.46
CA GLY A 124 -21.23 0.32 0.46
C GLY A 124 -20.57 -1.05 0.62
N VAL A 125 -19.22 -1.12 0.52
CA VAL A 125 -18.46 -2.36 0.71
C VAL A 125 -18.19 -2.63 2.19
N ALA A 126 -17.85 -3.88 2.54
CA ALA A 126 -17.63 -4.31 3.91
C ALA A 126 -16.33 -3.75 4.55
N GLY A 127 -15.34 -3.44 3.73
CA GLY A 127 -14.04 -2.98 4.24
C GLY A 127 -13.00 -2.84 3.15
N ILE A 128 -11.78 -2.59 3.59
CA ILE A 128 -10.60 -2.40 2.75
C ILE A 128 -9.57 -3.46 3.12
N ARG A 129 -8.95 -4.06 2.13
CA ARG A 129 -7.81 -4.95 2.30
C ARG A 129 -6.60 -4.41 1.55
N LEU A 130 -5.43 -4.77 2.02
CA LEU A 130 -4.17 -4.51 1.33
C LEU A 130 -3.13 -5.56 1.70
N GLU A 131 -2.07 -5.57 0.93
CA GLU A 131 -0.94 -6.48 1.08
C GLU A 131 0.33 -5.70 1.37
N SER A 132 1.18 -6.25 2.22
CA SER A 132 2.57 -5.82 2.39
C SER A 132 3.48 -7.03 2.49
N GLN A 133 4.78 -6.81 2.61
CA GLN A 133 5.77 -7.87 2.78
C GLN A 133 6.30 -7.84 4.22
N SER A 134 6.72 -9.02 4.72
CA SER A 134 7.30 -9.18 6.07
C SER A 134 8.54 -8.33 6.31
N ASN A 135 9.25 -7.95 5.26
CA ASN A 135 10.44 -7.09 5.30
C ASN A 135 10.16 -5.60 5.02
N ASN A 136 8.91 -5.23 4.72
CA ASN A 136 8.48 -3.83 4.67
C ASN A 136 7.93 -3.39 6.02
N VAL A 137 8.80 -3.34 7.01
CA VAL A 137 8.46 -3.04 8.41
C VAL A 137 7.80 -1.68 8.55
N ALA A 138 8.25 -0.68 7.81
CA ALA A 138 7.66 0.67 7.83
C ALA A 138 6.19 0.65 7.39
N ALA A 139 5.85 -0.11 6.34
CA ALA A 139 4.47 -0.28 5.90
C ALA A 139 3.62 -1.02 6.94
N CYS A 140 4.17 -2.08 7.58
CA CYS A 140 3.47 -2.82 8.63
C CYS A 140 3.09 -1.91 9.81
N TYR A 141 4.01 -1.07 10.28
CA TYR A 141 3.72 -0.08 11.33
C TYR A 141 2.70 0.96 10.87
N PHE A 142 2.85 1.47 9.65
CA PHE A 142 1.93 2.46 9.09
C PHE A 142 0.48 1.94 9.03
N TYR A 143 0.27 0.74 8.50
CA TYR A 143 -1.07 0.15 8.41
C TYR A 143 -1.67 -0.13 9.78
N ARG A 144 -0.88 -0.65 10.71
CA ARG A 144 -1.35 -0.87 12.09
C ARG A 144 -1.73 0.44 12.77
N GLN A 145 -0.92 1.50 12.66
CA GLN A 145 -1.21 2.81 13.22
C GLN A 145 -2.41 3.50 12.56
N TYR A 146 -2.68 3.21 11.30
CA TYR A 146 -3.88 3.68 10.62
C TYR A 146 -5.14 3.04 11.20
N GLY A 147 -5.07 1.81 11.64
CA GLY A 147 -6.18 1.03 12.19
C GLY A 147 -6.46 -0.29 11.47
N PHE A 148 -5.61 -0.67 10.51
CA PHE A 148 -5.72 -1.99 9.90
C PHE A 148 -5.37 -3.08 10.90
N LYS A 149 -6.11 -4.18 10.82
CA LYS A 149 -5.84 -5.41 11.57
C LYS A 149 -5.09 -6.40 10.68
N PHE A 150 -4.13 -7.09 11.26
CA PHE A 150 -3.45 -8.18 10.59
C PHE A 150 -4.42 -9.36 10.44
N GLY A 151 -4.66 -9.79 9.21
CA GLY A 151 -5.62 -10.86 8.89
C GLY A 151 -4.99 -12.20 8.56
N GLY A 152 -3.69 -12.21 8.27
CA GLY A 152 -2.97 -13.43 7.94
C GLY A 152 -1.74 -13.20 7.08
N TYR A 153 -1.11 -14.29 6.68
CA TYR A 153 0.11 -14.27 5.88
C TYR A 153 0.15 -15.46 4.92
N ASP A 154 0.98 -15.34 3.88
CA ASP A 154 1.27 -16.43 2.95
C ASP A 154 2.78 -16.48 2.65
N GLU A 155 3.44 -17.58 3.04
CA GLU A 155 4.87 -17.80 2.81
C GLU A 155 5.18 -18.30 1.39
N TYR A 156 4.16 -18.62 0.61
CA TYR A 156 4.30 -19.21 -0.72
C TYR A 156 3.95 -18.27 -1.87
N LEU A 157 3.21 -17.18 -1.60
CA LEU A 157 2.69 -16.28 -2.62
C LEU A 157 3.77 -15.78 -3.60
N TYR A 158 4.96 -15.48 -3.09
CA TYR A 158 6.05 -14.94 -3.91
C TYR A 158 7.07 -15.97 -4.38
N LYS A 159 6.90 -17.26 -4.07
CA LYS A 159 7.90 -18.30 -4.42
C LYS A 159 8.19 -18.41 -5.91
N GLY A 160 7.25 -18.04 -6.77
CA GLY A 160 7.43 -17.98 -8.22
C GLY A 160 8.14 -16.73 -8.74
N ILE A 161 8.39 -15.73 -7.89
CA ILE A 161 9.01 -14.45 -8.25
C ILE A 161 10.44 -14.42 -7.72
N ALA A 162 11.41 -14.61 -8.60
CA ALA A 162 12.81 -14.87 -8.21
C ALA A 162 13.38 -13.82 -7.22
N GLN A 163 13.09 -12.54 -7.42
CA GLN A 163 13.58 -11.44 -6.57
C GLN A 163 12.84 -11.33 -5.23
N ASN A 164 11.67 -11.97 -5.09
CA ASN A 164 10.81 -11.86 -3.90
C ASN A 164 10.60 -13.19 -3.18
N LYS A 165 11.19 -14.28 -3.67
CA LYS A 165 10.93 -15.67 -3.22
C LYS A 165 11.10 -15.92 -1.72
N ASP A 166 11.88 -15.09 -1.03
CA ASP A 166 12.17 -15.20 0.40
C ASP A 166 11.30 -14.26 1.25
N GLU A 167 10.44 -13.47 0.62
CA GLU A 167 9.48 -12.60 1.30
C GLU A 167 8.19 -13.36 1.62
N THR A 168 7.54 -12.96 2.71
CA THR A 168 6.21 -13.44 3.09
C THR A 168 5.18 -12.34 2.86
N ALA A 169 4.07 -12.67 2.22
CA ALA A 169 2.96 -11.74 2.08
C ALA A 169 2.20 -11.61 3.40
N PHE A 170 1.86 -10.36 3.74
CA PHE A 170 1.03 -10.00 4.89
C PHE A 170 -0.24 -9.35 4.41
N PHE A 171 -1.40 -9.79 4.92
CA PHE A 171 -2.70 -9.27 4.57
C PHE A 171 -3.29 -8.45 5.72
N TRP A 172 -3.71 -7.24 5.39
CA TRP A 172 -4.25 -6.27 6.34
C TRP A 172 -5.66 -5.89 5.98
N TYR A 173 -6.52 -5.70 6.98
CA TYR A 173 -7.94 -5.43 6.82
C TYR A 173 -8.38 -4.25 7.67
N TYR A 174 -9.15 -3.34 7.06
CA TYR A 174 -9.83 -2.25 7.73
C TYR A 174 -11.33 -2.39 7.46
N MET A 175 -12.09 -2.78 8.48
CA MET A 175 -13.54 -2.99 8.33
C MET A 175 -14.25 -1.66 8.45
N LEU A 176 -15.26 -1.44 7.58
CA LEU A 176 -16.15 -0.29 7.61
C LEU A 176 -17.37 -0.65 8.46
N ASP A 177 -17.77 0.28 9.34
CA ASP A 177 -18.97 0.15 10.17
C ASP A 177 -20.22 0.47 9.35
#